data_4f8d7c57a67b79448d8a7fb2c0c536e0
#
_entry.id   4f8d7c57a67b79448d8a7fb2c0c536e0
#
_cell.length_a   1.000
_cell.length_b   1.000
_cell.length_c   1.000
_cell.angle_alpha   90.00
_cell.angle_beta   90.00
_cell.angle_gamma   90.00
#
_symmetry.space_group_name_H-M   'P 1'
#
loop_
_entity.id
_entity.type
_entity.pdbx_description
1 polymer ?
#
loop_
_entity_poly.entity_id
_entity_poly.type
_entity_poly.pdbx_seq_one_letter_code
_entity_poly.pdbx_strand_id
1 'polypeptide(L)'
;MIGKLMEEKQRLEQLIAEQERELAMLPEGTFCSVKNGSGTKWYYYKGGKRHYIPKSNKRLAQQLARRKYLTGKLQQCREQVQAIEGYFTQNAKIHNADALLQSKDYNKLLSPYFQIQNKDLAAWTRAPYTRNPYLPERCTHMVLRDLWVRSKSESMIASFLYQNQIPFRYECALKLTKKTIYPDFTLRHPQNGEYYYLEHFGLFENTEYRRNALSRIDDYAANGIYLNQHLLITTETKETPFSISQLIPQLQAATFL
;
A
#
# COMPACT_ATOMS: atom_id res chain seq x y z
N MET A 1 -2.71 -1.92 2.81
CA MET A 1 -2.70 -3.33 3.29
C MET A 1 -1.62 -4.16 2.57
N ILE A 2 -1.62 -4.25 1.24
CA ILE A 2 -0.65 -5.03 0.45
C ILE A 2 0.80 -4.62 0.73
N GLY A 3 1.11 -3.33 0.75
CA GLY A 3 2.46 -2.83 1.07
C GLY A 3 2.96 -3.29 2.43
N LYS A 4 2.13 -3.18 3.48
CA LYS A 4 2.48 -3.67 4.82
C LYS A 4 2.73 -5.18 4.87
N LEU A 5 1.99 -5.97 4.09
CA LEU A 5 2.22 -7.41 3.98
C LEU A 5 3.53 -7.74 3.27
N MET A 6 3.91 -6.96 2.25
CA MET A 6 5.20 -7.12 1.57
C MET A 6 6.38 -6.74 2.47
N GLU A 7 6.27 -5.63 3.21
CA GLU A 7 7.26 -5.22 4.21
C GLU A 7 7.42 -6.29 5.30
N GLU A 8 6.31 -6.82 5.82
CA GLU A 8 6.34 -7.89 6.83
C GLU A 8 6.94 -9.18 6.27
N LYS A 9 6.62 -9.56 5.03
CA LYS A 9 7.25 -10.70 4.36
C LYS A 9 8.77 -10.53 4.30
N GLN A 10 9.24 -9.37 3.83
CA GLN A 10 10.67 -9.08 3.73
C GLN A 10 11.37 -9.11 5.09
N ARG A 11 10.74 -8.56 6.14
CA ARG A 11 11.23 -8.63 7.51
C ARG A 11 11.35 -10.07 8.01
N LEU A 12 10.34 -10.90 7.75
CA LEU A 12 10.34 -12.32 8.13
C LEU A 12 11.42 -13.11 7.39
N GLU A 13 11.64 -12.86 6.11
CA GLU A 13 12.70 -13.50 5.30
C GLU A 13 14.10 -13.15 5.84
N GLN A 14 14.34 -11.89 6.24
CA GLN A 14 15.59 -11.49 6.88
C GLN A 14 15.78 -12.21 8.22
N LEU A 15 14.73 -12.30 9.04
CA LEU A 15 14.76 -12.99 10.33
C LEU A 15 15.02 -14.49 10.16
N ILE A 16 14.45 -15.13 9.14
CA ILE A 16 14.71 -16.52 8.77
C ILE A 16 16.21 -16.72 8.49
N ALA A 17 16.79 -15.87 7.64
CA ALA A 17 18.21 -15.97 7.28
C ALA A 17 19.14 -15.78 8.48
N GLU A 18 18.82 -14.89 9.41
CA GLU A 18 19.56 -14.70 10.67
C GLU A 18 19.48 -15.93 11.57
N GLN A 19 18.28 -16.47 11.76
CA GLN A 19 18.06 -17.65 12.61
C GLN A 19 18.72 -18.90 12.03
N GLU A 20 18.73 -19.07 10.72
CA GLU A 20 19.44 -20.19 10.05
C GLU A 20 20.95 -20.11 10.28
N ARG A 21 21.55 -18.93 10.16
CA ARG A 21 22.98 -18.72 10.47
C ARG A 21 23.30 -19.06 11.92
N GLU A 22 22.47 -18.61 12.86
CA GLU A 22 22.67 -18.94 14.27
C GLU A 22 22.50 -20.44 14.54
N LEU A 23 21.50 -21.09 13.95
CA LEU A 23 21.29 -22.53 14.06
C LEU A 23 22.48 -23.34 13.55
N ALA A 24 23.15 -22.89 12.50
CA ALA A 24 24.34 -23.56 11.97
C ALA A 24 25.54 -23.54 12.92
N MET A 25 25.59 -22.56 13.86
CA MET A 25 26.65 -22.44 14.85
C MET A 25 26.37 -23.25 16.14
N LEU A 26 25.16 -23.74 16.33
CA LEU A 26 24.76 -24.48 17.53
C LEU A 26 24.96 -25.99 17.38
N PRO A 27 25.31 -26.71 18.47
CA PRO A 27 25.51 -28.14 18.45
C PRO A 27 24.23 -28.85 18.01
N GLU A 28 24.38 -29.93 17.24
CA GLU A 28 23.28 -30.75 16.78
C GLU A 28 22.64 -31.55 17.90
N GLY A 29 21.33 -31.73 17.85
CA GLY A 29 20.54 -32.52 18.74
C GLY A 29 19.29 -31.84 19.25
N THR A 30 18.34 -32.63 19.73
CA THR A 30 17.07 -32.16 20.29
C THR A 30 17.10 -32.21 21.80
N PHE A 31 17.05 -31.03 22.45
CA PHE A 31 17.06 -30.94 23.92
C PHE A 31 15.76 -31.44 24.54
N CYS A 32 15.89 -32.14 25.65
CA CYS A 32 14.79 -32.61 26.48
C CYS A 32 15.14 -32.42 27.97
N SER A 33 14.22 -31.82 28.73
CA SER A 33 14.29 -31.74 30.18
C SER A 33 13.23 -32.64 30.79
N VAL A 34 13.63 -33.49 31.72
CA VAL A 34 12.73 -34.46 32.37
C VAL A 34 12.71 -34.20 33.88
N LYS A 35 11.52 -34.13 34.49
CA LYS A 35 11.37 -34.05 35.96
C LYS A 35 11.95 -35.31 36.63
N ASN A 36 12.68 -35.11 37.72
CA ASN A 36 13.25 -36.17 38.51
C ASN A 36 13.21 -35.77 40.00
N GLY A 37 12.15 -36.16 40.70
CA GLY A 37 11.87 -35.69 42.07
C GLY A 37 11.64 -34.18 42.09
N SER A 38 12.31 -33.47 43.00
CA SER A 38 12.29 -32.00 43.11
C SER A 38 13.16 -31.28 42.07
N GLY A 39 13.91 -32.01 41.22
CA GLY A 39 14.82 -31.48 40.22
C GLY A 39 14.48 -31.89 38.79
N THR A 40 15.41 -31.55 37.91
CA THR A 40 15.32 -31.88 36.48
C THR A 40 16.61 -32.51 36.00
N LYS A 41 16.51 -33.55 35.17
CA LYS A 41 17.62 -34.12 34.39
C LYS A 41 17.56 -33.65 32.94
N TRP A 42 18.72 -33.37 32.34
CA TRP A 42 18.83 -32.88 30.98
C TRP A 42 19.36 -33.98 30.06
N TYR A 43 18.75 -34.05 28.90
CA TYR A 43 19.14 -35.01 27.86
C TYR A 43 19.06 -34.33 26.48
N TYR A 44 19.72 -34.92 25.52
CA TYR A 44 19.51 -34.59 24.11
C TYR A 44 19.49 -35.87 23.26
N TYR A 45 18.80 -35.79 22.15
CA TYR A 45 18.74 -36.86 21.16
C TYR A 45 19.57 -36.44 19.94
N LYS A 46 20.48 -37.35 19.50
CA LYS A 46 21.25 -37.22 18.28
C LYS A 46 21.41 -38.59 17.65
N GLY A 47 21.11 -38.72 16.33
CA GLY A 47 21.17 -40.00 15.62
C GLY A 47 20.31 -41.10 16.23
N GLY A 48 19.11 -40.76 16.72
CA GLY A 48 18.20 -41.71 17.40
C GLY A 48 18.62 -42.13 18.81
N LYS A 49 19.77 -41.72 19.31
CA LYS A 49 20.28 -42.05 20.65
C LYS A 49 20.06 -40.92 21.63
N ARG A 50 19.75 -41.33 22.88
CA ARG A 50 19.57 -40.43 24.02
C ARG A 50 20.87 -40.27 24.80
N HIS A 51 21.30 -39.04 25.00
CA HIS A 51 22.52 -38.69 25.74
C HIS A 51 22.16 -37.85 26.97
N TYR A 52 22.77 -38.21 28.12
CA TYR A 52 22.61 -37.42 29.37
C TYR A 52 23.54 -36.22 29.35
N ILE A 53 23.05 -35.06 29.84
CA ILE A 53 23.85 -33.86 30.05
C ILE A 53 24.04 -33.64 31.55
N PRO A 54 25.27 -33.76 32.06
CA PRO A 54 25.55 -33.45 33.47
C PRO A 54 25.31 -31.98 33.76
N LYS A 55 24.93 -31.66 35.01
CA LYS A 55 24.68 -30.25 35.46
C LYS A 55 25.91 -29.38 35.32
N SER A 56 27.11 -29.93 35.40
CA SER A 56 28.37 -29.24 35.13
C SER A 56 28.51 -28.73 33.68
N ASN A 57 27.84 -29.39 32.74
CA ASN A 57 27.86 -28.96 31.33
C ASN A 57 26.62 -28.10 30.98
N LYS A 58 26.37 -27.08 31.78
CA LYS A 58 25.24 -26.15 31.60
C LYS A 58 25.29 -25.46 30.22
N ARG A 59 26.49 -25.18 29.71
CA ARG A 59 26.67 -24.50 28.39
C ARG A 59 26.08 -25.33 27.25
N LEU A 60 26.34 -26.62 27.21
CA LEU A 60 25.76 -27.51 26.19
C LEU A 60 24.22 -27.53 26.30
N ALA A 61 23.69 -27.63 27.52
CA ALA A 61 22.24 -27.61 27.73
C ALA A 61 21.60 -26.32 27.24
N GLN A 62 22.23 -25.19 27.50
CA GLN A 62 21.77 -23.86 27.03
C GLN A 62 21.80 -23.77 25.51
N GLN A 63 22.88 -24.21 24.84
CA GLN A 63 23.02 -24.19 23.40
C GLN A 63 21.96 -25.08 22.71
N LEU A 64 21.73 -26.27 23.23
CA LEU A 64 20.71 -27.18 22.68
C LEU A 64 19.27 -26.70 22.95
N ALA A 65 19.02 -26.08 24.10
CA ALA A 65 17.73 -25.44 24.39
C ALA A 65 17.49 -24.26 23.45
N ARG A 66 18.52 -23.43 23.20
CA ARG A 66 18.46 -22.33 22.24
C ARG A 66 18.21 -22.83 20.83
N ARG A 67 18.90 -23.92 20.40
CA ARG A 67 18.63 -24.58 19.12
C ARG A 67 17.16 -24.97 18.97
N LYS A 68 16.60 -25.65 19.98
CA LYS A 68 15.19 -26.05 19.97
C LYS A 68 14.24 -24.87 19.86
N TYR A 69 14.51 -23.77 20.60
CA TYR A 69 13.73 -22.55 20.53
C TYR A 69 13.80 -21.90 19.14
N LEU A 70 15.00 -21.75 18.57
CA LEU A 70 15.20 -21.16 17.26
C LEU A 70 14.57 -22.01 16.15
N THR A 71 14.62 -23.33 16.24
CA THR A 71 13.93 -24.23 15.29
C THR A 71 12.42 -23.98 15.28
N GLY A 72 11.81 -23.80 16.48
CA GLY A 72 10.39 -23.48 16.57
C GLY A 72 10.06 -22.09 16.02
N LYS A 73 10.91 -21.10 16.29
CA LYS A 73 10.75 -19.74 15.75
C LYS A 73 10.90 -19.69 14.23
N LEU A 74 11.86 -20.41 13.69
CA LEU A 74 12.08 -20.52 12.26
C LEU A 74 10.84 -21.11 11.56
N GLN A 75 10.27 -22.16 12.14
CA GLN A 75 9.03 -22.76 11.60
C GLN A 75 7.89 -21.75 11.61
N GLN A 76 7.68 -21.01 12.71
CA GLN A 76 6.66 -19.97 12.79
C GLN A 76 6.84 -18.89 11.72
N CYS A 77 8.08 -18.39 11.52
CA CYS A 77 8.35 -17.39 10.48
C CYS A 77 8.06 -17.93 9.08
N ARG A 78 8.44 -19.17 8.78
CA ARG A 78 8.16 -19.81 7.48
C ARG A 78 6.65 -19.96 7.23
N GLU A 79 5.89 -20.37 8.23
CA GLU A 79 4.43 -20.48 8.15
C GLU A 79 3.78 -19.13 7.90
N GLN A 80 4.27 -18.06 8.54
CA GLN A 80 3.79 -16.70 8.31
C GLN A 80 4.11 -16.21 6.87
N VAL A 81 5.32 -16.46 6.36
CA VAL A 81 5.68 -16.16 4.97
C VAL A 81 4.77 -16.89 4.01
N GLN A 82 4.56 -18.19 4.23
CA GLN A 82 3.67 -19.00 3.39
C GLN A 82 2.22 -18.50 3.41
N ALA A 83 1.70 -18.06 4.57
CA ALA A 83 0.37 -17.48 4.68
C ALA A 83 0.26 -16.17 3.88
N ILE A 84 1.28 -15.29 3.93
CA ILE A 84 1.34 -14.06 3.14
C ILE A 84 1.39 -14.38 1.64
N GLU A 85 2.19 -15.35 1.22
CA GLU A 85 2.27 -15.79 -0.19
C GLU A 85 0.94 -16.41 -0.66
N GLY A 86 0.28 -17.20 0.19
CA GLY A 86 -1.05 -17.72 -0.08
C GLY A 86 -2.08 -16.62 -0.31
N TYR A 87 -2.03 -15.56 0.51
CA TYR A 87 -2.88 -14.38 0.33
C TYR A 87 -2.65 -13.73 -1.05
N PHE A 88 -1.40 -13.51 -1.46
CA PHE A 88 -1.09 -12.94 -2.77
C PHE A 88 -1.52 -13.84 -3.93
N THR A 89 -1.31 -15.16 -3.81
CA THR A 89 -1.71 -16.13 -4.82
C THR A 89 -3.23 -16.19 -4.99
N GLN A 90 -3.97 -16.13 -3.89
CA GLN A 90 -5.43 -16.09 -3.92
C GLN A 90 -5.94 -14.76 -4.49
N ASN A 91 -5.36 -13.63 -4.08
CA ASN A 91 -5.73 -12.32 -4.61
C ASN A 91 -5.43 -12.16 -6.11
N ALA A 92 -4.39 -12.80 -6.63
CA ALA A 92 -4.13 -12.83 -8.07
C ALA A 92 -5.23 -13.57 -8.87
N LYS A 93 -6.02 -14.44 -8.22
CA LYS A 93 -7.18 -15.15 -8.79
C LYS A 93 -8.50 -14.42 -8.54
N ILE A 94 -8.52 -13.37 -7.70
CA ILE A 94 -9.71 -12.56 -7.47
C ILE A 94 -10.04 -11.86 -8.78
N HIS A 95 -11.24 -12.11 -9.30
CA HIS A 95 -11.78 -11.39 -10.45
C HIS A 95 -11.67 -9.89 -10.15
N ASN A 96 -11.00 -9.17 -11.04
CA ASN A 96 -10.91 -7.72 -10.93
C ASN A 96 -12.30 -7.13 -11.20
N ALA A 97 -13.08 -6.90 -10.14
CA ALA A 97 -14.42 -6.33 -10.24
C ALA A 97 -14.40 -4.96 -10.95
N ASP A 98 -13.29 -4.22 -10.84
CA ASP A 98 -13.10 -2.92 -11.49
C ASP A 98 -13.04 -3.05 -13.01
N ALA A 99 -12.61 -4.21 -13.52
CA ALA A 99 -12.67 -4.48 -14.96
C ALA A 99 -14.10 -4.47 -15.51
N LEU A 100 -15.11 -4.74 -14.68
CA LEU A 100 -16.51 -4.61 -15.07
C LEU A 100 -16.88 -3.15 -15.36
N LEU A 101 -16.31 -2.19 -14.65
CA LEU A 101 -16.56 -0.76 -14.89
C LEU A 101 -15.99 -0.28 -16.23
N GLN A 102 -14.99 -0.97 -16.76
CA GLN A 102 -14.42 -0.68 -18.08
C GLN A 102 -15.28 -1.26 -19.22
N SER A 103 -16.15 -2.22 -18.93
CA SER A 103 -17.10 -2.75 -19.90
C SER A 103 -18.29 -1.81 -20.08
N LYS A 104 -18.59 -1.42 -21.32
CA LYS A 104 -19.67 -0.47 -21.65
C LYS A 104 -21.03 -0.88 -21.06
N ASP A 105 -21.36 -2.16 -21.15
CA ASP A 105 -22.67 -2.66 -20.71
C ASP A 105 -22.76 -2.74 -19.19
N TYR A 106 -21.71 -3.29 -18.54
CA TYR A 106 -21.67 -3.36 -17.07
C TYR A 106 -21.60 -1.97 -16.44
N ASN A 107 -20.79 -1.06 -16.98
CA ASN A 107 -20.71 0.32 -16.48
C ASN A 107 -22.07 1.01 -16.49
N LYS A 108 -22.86 0.84 -17.58
CA LYS A 108 -24.22 1.38 -17.67
C LYS A 108 -25.15 0.83 -16.58
N LEU A 109 -25.05 -0.46 -16.27
CA LEU A 109 -25.86 -1.11 -15.25
C LEU A 109 -25.41 -0.80 -13.83
N LEU A 110 -24.10 -0.64 -13.60
CA LEU A 110 -23.52 -0.39 -12.30
C LEU A 110 -23.52 1.11 -11.92
N SER A 111 -23.55 2.01 -12.92
CA SER A 111 -23.51 3.46 -12.67
C SER A 111 -24.51 3.99 -11.63
N PRO A 112 -25.77 3.46 -11.51
CA PRO A 112 -26.68 3.92 -10.46
C PRO A 112 -26.19 3.69 -9.04
N TYR A 113 -25.34 2.68 -8.82
CA TYR A 113 -24.79 2.35 -7.50
C TYR A 113 -23.64 3.28 -7.08
N PHE A 114 -23.02 3.95 -8.05
CA PHE A 114 -21.89 4.89 -7.83
C PHE A 114 -22.29 6.35 -8.07
N GLN A 115 -23.59 6.65 -8.07
CA GLN A 115 -24.05 8.02 -8.25
C GLN A 115 -23.88 8.85 -6.97
N ILE A 116 -23.34 10.05 -7.16
CA ILE A 116 -23.27 11.06 -6.10
C ILE A 116 -24.70 11.45 -5.72
N GLN A 117 -25.08 11.21 -4.46
CA GLN A 117 -26.44 11.44 -3.96
C GLN A 117 -26.79 12.93 -3.85
N ASN A 118 -25.83 13.77 -3.54
CA ASN A 118 -26.01 15.22 -3.50
C ASN A 118 -26.16 15.78 -4.92
N LYS A 119 -27.35 16.32 -5.24
CA LYS A 119 -27.68 16.83 -6.58
C LYS A 119 -26.76 17.96 -7.05
N ASP A 120 -26.35 18.86 -6.16
CA ASP A 120 -25.51 20.00 -6.49
C ASP A 120 -24.08 19.55 -6.80
N LEU A 121 -23.55 18.58 -6.06
CA LEU A 121 -22.25 17.99 -6.32
C LEU A 121 -22.26 17.15 -7.60
N ALA A 122 -23.32 16.40 -7.84
CA ALA A 122 -23.51 15.67 -9.08
C ALA A 122 -23.60 16.62 -10.30
N ALA A 123 -24.30 17.73 -10.15
CA ALA A 123 -24.39 18.77 -11.18
C ALA A 123 -23.02 19.41 -11.41
N TRP A 124 -22.28 19.76 -10.35
CA TRP A 124 -20.93 20.28 -10.46
C TRP A 124 -20.00 19.32 -11.21
N THR A 125 -20.02 18.02 -10.85
CA THR A 125 -19.15 17.02 -11.49
C THR A 125 -19.41 16.90 -13.00
N ARG A 126 -20.67 17.08 -13.44
CA ARG A 126 -21.07 16.95 -14.86
C ARG A 126 -20.99 18.27 -15.63
N ALA A 127 -21.00 19.41 -14.95
CA ALA A 127 -20.96 20.71 -15.61
C ALA A 127 -19.67 20.87 -16.43
N PRO A 128 -19.76 21.47 -17.64
CA PRO A 128 -18.59 21.78 -18.44
C PRO A 128 -17.56 22.60 -17.66
N TYR A 129 -16.29 22.30 -17.84
CA TYR A 129 -15.18 23.05 -17.24
C TYR A 129 -13.99 23.12 -18.21
N THR A 130 -13.12 24.09 -18.00
CA THR A 130 -11.88 24.22 -18.76
C THR A 130 -10.91 23.13 -18.32
N ARG A 131 -10.62 22.20 -19.22
CA ARG A 131 -9.67 21.11 -19.02
C ARG A 131 -8.30 21.52 -19.58
N ASN A 132 -7.25 20.86 -19.10
CA ASN A 132 -5.88 21.03 -19.60
C ASN A 132 -5.84 20.81 -21.13
N PRO A 133 -5.46 21.82 -21.92
CA PRO A 133 -5.38 21.69 -23.37
C PRO A 133 -4.09 21.03 -23.86
N TYR A 134 -3.12 20.79 -22.94
CA TYR A 134 -1.81 20.29 -23.32
C TYR A 134 -1.79 18.78 -23.55
N LEU A 135 -1.41 18.37 -24.77
CA LEU A 135 -1.26 16.95 -25.19
C LEU A 135 -2.46 16.06 -24.78
N PRO A 136 -3.69 16.37 -25.24
CA PRO A 136 -4.87 15.60 -24.89
C PRO A 136 -4.79 14.14 -25.40
N GLU A 137 -4.02 13.89 -26.46
CA GLU A 137 -3.76 12.55 -27.01
C GLU A 137 -3.00 11.63 -26.07
N ARG A 138 -2.34 12.16 -25.04
CA ARG A 138 -1.68 11.36 -23.98
C ARG A 138 -2.65 10.79 -22.97
N CYS A 139 -3.92 11.18 -22.97
CA CYS A 139 -4.95 10.55 -22.16
C CYS A 139 -5.35 9.21 -22.79
N THR A 140 -4.61 8.14 -22.50
CA THR A 140 -4.73 6.82 -23.13
C THR A 140 -5.35 5.75 -22.22
N HIS A 141 -5.53 6.06 -20.92
CA HIS A 141 -6.08 5.13 -19.95
C HIS A 141 -7.54 5.46 -19.69
N MET A 142 -8.44 4.61 -20.17
CA MET A 142 -9.87 4.75 -19.90
C MET A 142 -10.20 4.36 -18.45
N VAL A 143 -10.93 5.22 -17.76
CA VAL A 143 -11.42 4.97 -16.38
C VAL A 143 -12.92 4.66 -16.42
N LEU A 144 -13.67 5.59 -17.02
CA LEU A 144 -15.12 5.54 -17.21
C LEU A 144 -15.41 5.81 -18.68
N ARG A 145 -16.65 5.61 -19.10
CA ARG A 145 -17.07 5.75 -20.49
C ARG A 145 -16.53 7.00 -21.21
N ASP A 146 -16.46 8.13 -20.49
CA ASP A 146 -16.10 9.43 -21.05
C ASP A 146 -14.90 10.07 -20.33
N LEU A 147 -14.20 9.32 -19.46
CA LEU A 147 -13.04 9.78 -18.75
C LEU A 147 -11.78 8.99 -19.13
N TRP A 148 -10.85 9.71 -19.77
CA TRP A 148 -9.53 9.23 -20.11
C TRP A 148 -8.49 10.04 -19.34
N VAL A 149 -7.46 9.35 -18.81
CA VAL A 149 -6.37 9.92 -18.02
C VAL A 149 -5.01 9.54 -18.60
N ARG A 150 -3.93 10.18 -18.14
CA ARG A 150 -2.59 10.06 -18.74
C ARG A 150 -1.83 8.83 -18.29
N SER A 151 -2.09 8.34 -17.08
CA SER A 151 -1.31 7.24 -16.48
C SER A 151 -2.20 6.17 -15.86
N LYS A 152 -1.61 4.99 -15.65
CA LYS A 152 -2.25 3.89 -14.93
C LYS A 152 -2.55 4.27 -13.48
N SER A 153 -1.65 4.98 -12.82
CA SER A 153 -1.81 5.44 -11.44
C SER A 153 -2.96 6.42 -11.30
N GLU A 154 -3.09 7.38 -12.23
CA GLU A 154 -4.24 8.27 -12.30
C GLU A 154 -5.55 7.51 -12.56
N SER A 155 -5.51 6.46 -13.40
CA SER A 155 -6.68 5.59 -13.62
C SER A 155 -7.12 4.88 -12.34
N MET A 156 -6.18 4.41 -11.53
CA MET A 156 -6.47 3.80 -10.21
C MET A 156 -7.07 4.83 -9.25
N ILE A 157 -6.52 6.05 -9.20
CA ILE A 157 -7.04 7.15 -8.37
C ILE A 157 -8.47 7.50 -8.80
N ALA A 158 -8.68 7.75 -10.08
CA ALA A 158 -9.99 8.12 -10.61
C ALA A 158 -11.06 7.03 -10.37
N SER A 159 -10.70 5.75 -10.55
CA SER A 159 -11.58 4.62 -10.25
C SER A 159 -11.95 4.57 -8.78
N PHE A 160 -10.98 4.79 -7.89
CA PHE A 160 -11.21 4.81 -6.44
C PHE A 160 -12.14 5.96 -6.03
N LEU A 161 -11.88 7.17 -6.53
CA LEU A 161 -12.73 8.34 -6.26
C LEU A 161 -14.17 8.11 -6.72
N TYR A 162 -14.34 7.53 -7.92
CA TYR A 162 -15.66 7.22 -8.47
C TYR A 162 -16.41 6.17 -7.63
N GLN A 163 -15.77 5.08 -7.27
CA GLN A 163 -16.36 4.00 -6.47
C GLN A 163 -16.80 4.47 -5.09
N ASN A 164 -16.06 5.40 -4.50
CA ASN A 164 -16.39 5.99 -3.21
C ASN A 164 -17.29 7.24 -3.32
N GLN A 165 -17.85 7.52 -4.51
CA GLN A 165 -18.76 8.64 -4.76
C GLN A 165 -18.18 10.01 -4.39
N ILE A 166 -16.85 10.14 -4.43
CA ILE A 166 -16.15 11.39 -4.18
C ILE A 166 -16.25 12.26 -5.44
N PRO A 167 -16.83 13.48 -5.35
CA PRO A 167 -16.97 14.36 -6.50
C PRO A 167 -15.60 14.87 -6.96
N PHE A 168 -15.25 14.66 -8.23
CA PHE A 168 -13.99 15.13 -8.78
C PHE A 168 -14.09 15.60 -10.22
N ARG A 169 -13.10 16.42 -10.65
CA ARG A 169 -12.82 16.80 -12.03
C ARG A 169 -11.37 16.49 -12.32
N TYR A 170 -11.09 15.91 -13.46
CA TYR A 170 -9.74 15.58 -13.91
C TYR A 170 -9.14 16.73 -14.72
N GLU A 171 -7.91 17.16 -14.40
CA GLU A 171 -7.19 18.26 -15.03
C GLU A 171 -8.02 19.55 -15.19
N CYS A 172 -8.80 19.90 -14.18
CA CYS A 172 -9.62 21.12 -14.18
C CYS A 172 -8.73 22.34 -13.96
N ALA A 173 -8.91 23.39 -14.78
CA ALA A 173 -8.15 24.62 -14.67
C ALA A 173 -8.32 25.27 -13.29
N LEU A 174 -7.21 25.51 -12.60
CA LEU A 174 -7.11 26.28 -11.37
C LEU A 174 -6.34 27.57 -11.63
N LYS A 175 -7.04 28.70 -11.50
CA LYS A 175 -6.44 30.01 -11.69
C LYS A 175 -5.74 30.46 -10.39
N LEU A 176 -4.42 30.48 -10.41
CA LEU A 176 -3.60 31.05 -9.35
C LEU A 176 -3.32 32.54 -9.64
N THR A 177 -2.74 33.24 -8.68
CA THR A 177 -2.44 34.70 -8.81
C THR A 177 -1.60 35.02 -10.05
N LYS A 178 -0.60 34.19 -10.37
CA LYS A 178 0.36 34.47 -11.46
C LYS A 178 0.16 33.62 -12.71
N LYS A 179 -0.54 32.47 -12.59
CA LYS A 179 -0.69 31.51 -13.69
C LYS A 179 -1.93 30.63 -13.50
N THR A 180 -2.34 29.96 -14.56
CA THR A 180 -3.30 28.87 -14.48
C THR A 180 -2.54 27.54 -14.44
N ILE A 181 -2.92 26.66 -13.53
CA ILE A 181 -2.41 25.28 -13.42
C ILE A 181 -3.58 24.30 -13.58
N TYR A 182 -3.23 23.05 -13.77
CA TYR A 182 -4.19 21.96 -13.93
C TYR A 182 -3.80 20.85 -12.96
N PRO A 183 -4.43 20.81 -11.76
CA PRO A 183 -4.29 19.69 -10.83
C PRO A 183 -4.70 18.38 -11.50
N ASP A 184 -4.05 17.27 -11.19
CA ASP A 184 -4.49 15.98 -11.72
C ASP A 184 -5.96 15.74 -11.35
N PHE A 185 -6.33 16.01 -10.10
CA PHE A 185 -7.73 15.96 -9.68
C PHE A 185 -8.09 17.17 -8.82
N THR A 186 -9.24 17.77 -9.13
CA THR A 186 -9.92 18.74 -8.26
C THR A 186 -11.09 18.01 -7.62
N LEU A 187 -11.08 17.90 -6.29
CA LEU A 187 -12.15 17.29 -5.50
C LEU A 187 -13.05 18.37 -4.92
N ARG A 188 -14.33 18.06 -4.72
CA ARG A 188 -15.24 18.92 -3.99
C ARG A 188 -15.80 18.18 -2.78
N HIS A 189 -15.56 18.72 -1.59
CA HIS A 189 -15.92 18.05 -0.36
C HIS A 189 -17.45 17.92 -0.22
N PRO A 190 -17.98 16.71 0.10
CA PRO A 190 -19.42 16.47 0.07
C PRO A 190 -20.22 17.17 1.17
N GLN A 191 -19.60 17.53 2.30
CA GLN A 191 -20.28 18.14 3.44
C GLN A 191 -20.18 19.67 3.46
N ASN A 192 -18.96 20.22 3.23
CA ASN A 192 -18.70 21.66 3.34
C ASN A 192 -18.56 22.38 1.99
N GLY A 193 -18.47 21.62 0.88
CA GLY A 193 -18.35 22.16 -0.47
C GLY A 193 -16.98 22.76 -0.80
N GLU A 194 -15.98 22.62 0.07
CA GLU A 194 -14.61 23.11 -0.14
C GLU A 194 -13.90 22.33 -1.24
N TYR A 195 -12.91 22.98 -1.86
CA TYR A 195 -12.09 22.38 -2.90
C TYR A 195 -10.81 21.81 -2.33
N TYR A 196 -10.48 20.60 -2.77
CA TYR A 196 -9.21 19.94 -2.53
C TYR A 196 -8.56 19.63 -3.88
N TYR A 197 -7.25 19.64 -3.90
CA TYR A 197 -6.47 19.36 -5.09
C TYR A 197 -5.59 18.13 -4.81
N LEU A 198 -5.51 17.23 -5.77
CA LEU A 198 -4.71 16.03 -5.65
C LEU A 198 -3.73 15.98 -6.82
N GLU A 199 -2.47 15.82 -6.50
CA GLU A 199 -1.36 15.65 -7.45
C GLU A 199 -0.75 14.26 -7.28
N HIS A 200 -0.48 13.61 -8.40
CA HIS A 200 0.25 12.34 -8.44
C HIS A 200 1.59 12.52 -9.16
N PHE A 201 2.69 12.37 -8.43
CA PHE A 201 4.03 12.52 -8.99
C PHE A 201 4.64 11.16 -9.34
N GLY A 202 4.50 10.76 -10.61
CA GLY A 202 4.81 9.43 -11.14
C GLY A 202 6.29 9.12 -11.40
N LEU A 203 7.19 10.12 -11.34
CA LEU A 203 8.62 9.95 -11.63
C LEU A 203 9.48 10.59 -10.53
N PHE A 204 9.11 10.37 -9.28
CA PHE A 204 9.68 11.11 -8.15
C PHE A 204 11.16 10.80 -7.89
N GLU A 205 11.71 9.71 -8.45
CA GLU A 205 13.15 9.42 -8.46
C GLU A 205 13.95 10.37 -9.39
N ASN A 206 13.33 10.92 -10.43
CA ASN A 206 13.99 11.85 -11.34
C ASN A 206 14.18 13.22 -10.67
N THR A 207 15.44 13.67 -10.57
CA THR A 207 15.79 14.90 -9.84
C THR A 207 15.18 16.16 -10.46
N GLU A 208 15.11 16.26 -11.78
CA GLU A 208 14.52 17.42 -12.47
C GLU A 208 13.00 17.41 -12.29
N TYR A 209 12.36 16.26 -12.47
CA TYR A 209 10.93 16.07 -12.24
C TYR A 209 10.55 16.43 -10.79
N ARG A 210 11.32 15.95 -9.82
CA ARG A 210 11.11 16.27 -8.39
C ARG A 210 11.25 17.77 -8.10
N ARG A 211 12.22 18.45 -8.73
CA ARG A 211 12.36 19.92 -8.59
C ARG A 211 11.11 20.63 -9.12
N ASN A 212 10.58 20.21 -10.27
CA ASN A 212 9.37 20.77 -10.83
C ASN A 212 8.14 20.49 -9.95
N ALA A 213 8.04 19.28 -9.37
CA ALA A 213 7.00 18.92 -8.41
C ALA A 213 7.05 19.81 -7.15
N LEU A 214 8.23 20.05 -6.57
CA LEU A 214 8.40 20.95 -5.42
C LEU A 214 8.02 22.38 -5.76
N SER A 215 8.47 22.89 -6.92
CA SER A 215 8.07 24.23 -7.40
C SER A 215 6.54 24.35 -7.56
N ARG A 216 5.88 23.28 -7.99
CA ARG A 216 4.43 23.24 -8.11
C ARG A 216 3.74 23.28 -6.74
N ILE A 217 4.30 22.61 -5.73
CA ILE A 217 3.82 22.67 -4.33
C ILE A 217 3.98 24.09 -3.78
N ASP A 218 5.12 24.77 -4.07
CA ASP A 218 5.34 26.17 -3.67
C ASP A 218 4.32 27.12 -4.33
N ASP A 219 3.94 26.88 -5.58
CA ASP A 219 2.87 27.64 -6.25
C ASP A 219 1.52 27.50 -5.53
N TYR A 220 1.16 26.28 -5.10
CA TYR A 220 -0.04 26.05 -4.29
C TYR A 220 0.03 26.81 -2.96
N ALA A 221 1.14 26.67 -2.24
CA ALA A 221 1.34 27.29 -0.94
C ALA A 221 1.29 28.84 -1.02
N ALA A 222 1.88 29.44 -2.06
CA ALA A 222 1.82 30.87 -2.32
C ALA A 222 0.40 31.39 -2.60
N ASN A 223 -0.55 30.49 -2.87
CA ASN A 223 -1.96 30.82 -3.09
C ASN A 223 -2.88 30.31 -1.96
N GLY A 224 -2.31 29.98 -0.78
CA GLY A 224 -3.07 29.56 0.40
C GLY A 224 -3.57 28.10 0.34
N ILE A 225 -3.05 27.28 -0.57
CA ILE A 225 -3.40 25.87 -0.72
C ILE A 225 -2.25 25.05 -0.15
N TYR A 226 -2.42 24.54 1.08
CA TYR A 226 -1.34 23.90 1.82
C TYR A 226 -1.45 22.39 1.80
N LEU A 227 -0.30 21.72 1.83
CA LEU A 227 -0.17 20.26 1.94
C LEU A 227 -0.88 19.76 3.22
N ASN A 228 -1.57 18.63 3.09
CA ASN A 228 -2.38 18.01 4.14
C ASN A 228 -3.57 18.87 4.67
N GLN A 229 -3.87 19.98 4.02
CA GLN A 229 -5.11 20.73 4.24
C GLN A 229 -6.00 20.62 2.99
N HIS A 230 -5.65 21.35 1.93
CA HIS A 230 -6.38 21.34 0.66
C HIS A 230 -5.57 20.77 -0.50
N LEU A 231 -4.29 20.41 -0.29
CA LEU A 231 -3.44 19.73 -1.26
C LEU A 231 -3.08 18.33 -0.78
N LEU A 232 -3.51 17.33 -1.54
CA LEU A 232 -3.19 15.92 -1.34
C LEU A 232 -2.13 15.51 -2.36
N ILE A 233 -1.15 14.70 -1.93
CA ILE A 233 -0.05 14.28 -2.80
C ILE A 233 0.15 12.79 -2.69
N THR A 234 0.30 12.15 -3.84
CA THR A 234 0.78 10.77 -3.96
C THR A 234 2.01 10.72 -4.84
N THR A 235 2.89 9.76 -4.59
CA THR A 235 4.15 9.62 -5.34
C THR A 235 4.36 8.18 -5.76
N GLU A 236 5.09 7.99 -6.86
CA GLU A 236 5.64 6.68 -7.18
C GLU A 236 7.06 6.81 -7.71
N THR A 237 7.80 5.72 -7.55
CA THR A 237 9.13 5.51 -8.12
C THR A 237 9.18 4.12 -8.76
N LYS A 238 10.23 3.81 -9.50
CA LYS A 238 10.43 2.46 -10.05
C LYS A 238 10.50 1.39 -8.95
N GLU A 239 11.07 1.74 -7.79
CA GLU A 239 11.23 0.83 -6.65
C GLU A 239 9.97 0.75 -5.79
N THR A 240 9.18 1.83 -5.77
CA THR A 240 7.95 1.92 -4.98
C THR A 240 6.79 2.35 -5.89
N PRO A 241 6.14 1.39 -6.56
CA PRO A 241 4.97 1.66 -7.40
C PRO A 241 3.83 2.28 -6.60
N PHE A 242 2.99 3.06 -7.28
CA PHE A 242 1.81 3.65 -6.66
C PHE A 242 0.88 2.60 -6.07
N SER A 243 0.40 2.88 -4.88
CA SER A 243 -0.69 2.13 -4.23
C SER A 243 -1.74 3.09 -3.70
N ILE A 244 -3.00 2.72 -3.86
CA ILE A 244 -4.13 3.51 -3.35
C ILE A 244 -4.08 3.69 -1.83
N SER A 245 -3.32 2.83 -1.11
CA SER A 245 -3.07 2.97 0.33
C SER A 245 -2.34 4.26 0.72
N GLN A 246 -1.68 4.95 -0.22
CA GLN A 246 -1.08 6.27 0.02
C GLN A 246 -2.16 7.37 0.09
N LEU A 247 -3.27 7.20 -0.63
CA LEU A 247 -4.34 8.20 -0.73
C LEU A 247 -5.39 8.04 0.38
N ILE A 248 -5.71 6.81 0.78
CA ILE A 248 -6.77 6.54 1.78
C ILE A 248 -6.61 7.34 3.07
N PRO A 249 -5.45 7.37 3.75
CA PRO A 249 -5.29 8.13 4.99
C PRO A 249 -5.48 9.64 4.81
N GLN A 250 -5.10 10.18 3.66
CA GLN A 250 -5.27 11.60 3.35
C GLN A 250 -6.73 11.95 3.15
N LEU A 251 -7.50 11.10 2.44
CA LEU A 251 -8.94 11.27 2.26
C LEU A 251 -9.71 11.10 3.57
N GLN A 252 -9.28 10.19 4.45
CA GLN A 252 -9.85 10.02 5.78
C GLN A 252 -9.58 11.25 6.67
N ALA A 253 -8.35 11.76 6.67
CA ALA A 253 -8.00 12.97 7.41
C ALA A 253 -8.77 14.21 6.92
N ALA A 254 -9.09 14.25 5.62
CA ALA A 254 -9.92 15.29 5.01
C ALA A 254 -11.42 14.97 5.05
N THR A 255 -11.86 13.94 5.75
CA THR A 255 -13.27 13.52 5.94
C THR A 255 -14.05 13.21 4.66
N PHE A 256 -13.37 12.76 3.61
CA PHE A 256 -14.02 12.24 2.39
C PHE A 256 -14.48 10.78 2.54
N LEU A 257 -13.88 10.03 3.48
CA LEU A 257 -14.15 8.61 3.74
C LEU A 257 -14.54 8.37 5.19
#